data_a400bfec9cc54feeb57c0a76e366cc2f
#
_entry.id   a400bfec9cc54feeb57c0a76e366cc2f
#
_cell.length_a   1.000
_cell.length_b   1.000
_cell.length_c   1.000
_cell.angle_alpha   90.00
_cell.angle_beta   90.00
_cell.angle_gamma   90.00
#
_symmetry.space_group_name_H-M   'P 1'
#
loop_
_entity.id
_entity.type
_entity.pdbx_description
1 polymer ?
#
loop_
_entity_poly.entity_id
_entity_poly.type
_entity_poly.pdbx_seq_one_letter_code
_entity_poly.pdbx_strand_id
1 'polypeptide(L)'
;PSSGQWHVTVDMAGLRGQVRSAVRVLPSALPVAQEASLASIPSLVRRDEPDPNFPNEEIHREFDVFISHASEDKDDVVRPLANALKEKGLQVWYDEYELKIGDSLRRKIDSGLAKSKFGVVVLSKPFLSKGWTNYELDGLVTKSVTQEQVLLPIWHNISKQEVIDYSPSLADKLGRNTAMHTVEEIAEEIAEVIKTA
;
A
#
# COMPACT_ATOMS: atom_id res chain seq x y z
N PRO A 1 8.69 4.55 -48.95
CA PRO A 1 9.96 5.18 -48.59
C PRO A 1 10.80 5.32 -49.82
N SER A 2 11.11 6.57 -50.19
CA SER A 2 11.98 6.89 -51.33
C SER A 2 13.39 6.37 -51.08
N SER A 3 14.03 5.82 -52.10
CA SER A 3 15.44 5.47 -52.05
C SER A 3 16.27 6.70 -51.79
N GLY A 4 17.00 6.72 -50.68
CA GLY A 4 17.88 7.81 -50.27
C GLY A 4 19.15 7.27 -49.65
N GLN A 5 20.20 8.09 -49.66
CA GLN A 5 21.40 7.79 -48.89
C GLN A 5 21.17 8.15 -47.39
N TRP A 6 21.41 7.19 -46.53
CA TRP A 6 21.29 7.38 -45.07
C TRP A 6 22.69 7.44 -44.46
N HIS A 7 22.90 8.38 -43.58
CA HIS A 7 24.14 8.50 -42.84
C HIS A 7 23.87 8.20 -41.36
N VAL A 8 24.71 7.36 -40.79
CA VAL A 8 24.70 7.08 -39.34
C VAL A 8 25.96 7.71 -38.75
N THR A 9 25.79 8.65 -37.86
CA THR A 9 26.90 9.33 -37.19
C THR A 9 26.94 8.89 -35.72
N VAL A 10 28.13 8.53 -35.27
CA VAL A 10 28.39 8.26 -33.86
C VAL A 10 29.13 9.44 -33.29
N ASP A 11 28.52 10.20 -32.42
CA ASP A 11 29.13 11.34 -31.73
C ASP A 11 29.61 10.90 -30.34
N MET A 12 30.84 11.18 -30.06
CA MET A 12 31.48 10.86 -28.76
C MET A 12 31.43 12.04 -27.76
N ALA A 13 30.68 13.09 -28.09
CA ALA A 13 30.47 14.26 -27.22
C ALA A 13 31.80 14.85 -26.66
N GLY A 14 32.88 14.88 -27.51
CA GLY A 14 34.20 15.41 -27.13
C GLY A 14 35.06 14.46 -26.32
N LEU A 15 34.63 13.25 -26.02
CA LEU A 15 35.46 12.24 -25.36
C LEU A 15 36.40 11.58 -26.35
N ARG A 16 37.66 11.30 -25.91
CA ARG A 16 38.66 10.56 -26.70
C ARG A 16 38.57 9.08 -26.38
N GLY A 17 38.45 8.24 -27.41
CA GLY A 17 38.40 6.79 -27.25
C GLY A 17 38.10 6.07 -28.55
N GLN A 18 37.98 4.74 -28.50
CA GLN A 18 37.52 3.89 -29.61
C GLN A 18 36.13 3.36 -29.32
N VAL A 19 35.23 3.52 -30.28
CA VAL A 19 33.86 2.99 -30.18
C VAL A 19 33.68 1.91 -31.25
N ARG A 20 33.19 0.77 -30.87
CA ARG A 20 32.68 -0.24 -31.84
C ARG A 20 31.22 0.00 -32.09
N SER A 21 30.89 0.28 -33.32
CA SER A 21 29.49 0.41 -33.77
C SER A 21 29.17 -0.65 -34.79
N ALA A 22 27.92 -1.11 -34.81
CA ALA A 22 27.39 -2.01 -35.82
C ALA A 22 26.04 -1.48 -36.32
N VAL A 23 25.88 -1.38 -37.64
CA VAL A 23 24.61 -0.99 -38.23
C VAL A 23 24.04 -2.21 -38.95
N ARG A 24 22.81 -2.55 -38.66
CA ARG A 24 22.06 -3.62 -39.33
C ARG A 24 20.91 -3.00 -40.13
N VAL A 25 20.94 -3.17 -41.43
CA VAL A 25 19.82 -2.78 -42.28
C VAL A 25 18.85 -3.95 -42.41
N LEU A 26 17.60 -3.71 -41.99
CA LEU A 26 16.54 -4.70 -42.11
C LEU A 26 15.87 -4.55 -43.49
N PRO A 27 15.63 -5.63 -44.23
CA PRO A 27 15.16 -5.58 -45.62
C PRO A 27 13.67 -5.27 -45.80
N SER A 28 12.91 -5.16 -44.74
CA SER A 28 11.47 -4.86 -44.78
C SER A 28 11.09 -3.73 -43.83
N ALA A 29 9.97 -3.07 -44.13
CA ALA A 29 9.39 -2.10 -43.21
C ALA A 29 9.21 -2.75 -41.83
N LEU A 30 9.61 -2.03 -40.78
CA LEU A 30 9.29 -2.44 -39.41
C LEU A 30 7.77 -2.65 -39.31
N PRO A 31 7.33 -3.72 -38.65
CA PRO A 31 5.90 -3.87 -38.36
C PRO A 31 5.40 -2.62 -37.68
N VAL A 32 4.23 -2.15 -38.11
CA VAL A 32 3.57 -1.01 -37.44
C VAL A 32 3.50 -1.36 -35.96
N ALA A 33 4.08 -0.49 -35.12
CA ALA A 33 3.98 -0.65 -33.70
C ALA A 33 2.49 -0.61 -33.33
N GLN A 34 1.92 -1.76 -33.04
CA GLN A 34 0.61 -1.80 -32.41
C GLN A 34 0.81 -1.25 -31.00
N GLU A 35 0.02 -0.24 -30.62
CA GLU A 35 -0.06 0.17 -29.25
C GLU A 35 -0.42 -1.07 -28.44
N ALA A 36 0.52 -1.51 -27.59
CA ALA A 36 0.26 -2.63 -26.71
C ALA A 36 -0.90 -2.22 -25.79
N SER A 37 -2.03 -2.90 -25.90
CA SER A 37 -3.09 -2.74 -24.94
C SER A 37 -2.52 -2.96 -23.53
N LEU A 38 -2.89 -2.13 -22.54
CA LEU A 38 -2.51 -2.34 -21.15
C LEU A 38 -2.85 -3.76 -20.68
N ALA A 39 -3.90 -4.35 -21.25
CA ALA A 39 -4.27 -5.75 -21.02
C ALA A 39 -3.24 -6.77 -21.53
N SER A 40 -2.29 -6.38 -22.41
CA SER A 40 -1.22 -7.27 -22.89
C SER A 40 0.06 -7.22 -22.07
N ILE A 41 0.12 -6.36 -21.04
CA ILE A 41 1.25 -6.29 -20.13
C ILE A 41 1.05 -7.37 -19.05
N PRO A 42 1.91 -8.41 -18.97
CA PRO A 42 1.70 -9.55 -18.06
C PRO A 42 1.55 -9.15 -16.59
N SER A 43 2.18 -8.05 -16.18
CA SER A 43 2.09 -7.52 -14.81
C SER A 43 0.76 -6.81 -14.49
N LEU A 44 -0.04 -6.45 -15.52
CA LEU A 44 -1.34 -5.81 -15.37
C LEU A 44 -2.50 -6.77 -15.67
N VAL A 45 -2.21 -7.92 -16.27
CA VAL A 45 -3.23 -8.95 -16.51
C VAL A 45 -3.44 -9.70 -15.19
N ARG A 46 -4.64 -9.61 -14.66
CA ARG A 46 -5.08 -10.45 -13.56
C ARG A 46 -5.06 -11.89 -14.07
N ARG A 47 -4.22 -12.75 -13.54
CA ARG A 47 -4.25 -14.16 -13.83
C ARG A 47 -5.34 -14.79 -12.98
N ASP A 48 -6.46 -15.03 -13.58
CA ASP A 48 -7.57 -15.76 -12.94
C ASP A 48 -7.28 -17.29 -12.85
N GLU A 49 -6.22 -17.75 -13.54
CA GLU A 49 -5.77 -19.15 -13.45
C GLU A 49 -4.39 -19.23 -12.76
N PRO A 50 -4.23 -20.13 -11.80
CA PRO A 50 -2.94 -20.34 -11.15
C PRO A 50 -1.93 -20.84 -12.18
N ASP A 51 -0.78 -20.16 -12.28
CA ASP A 51 0.34 -20.61 -13.09
C ASP A 51 0.88 -21.93 -12.47
N PRO A 52 0.89 -23.06 -13.21
CA PRO A 52 1.34 -24.33 -12.66
C PRO A 52 2.81 -24.32 -12.22
N ASN A 53 3.61 -23.34 -12.70
CA ASN A 53 5.01 -23.17 -12.31
C ASN A 53 5.18 -22.27 -11.08
N PHE A 54 4.15 -21.52 -10.73
CA PHE A 54 4.05 -20.71 -9.52
C PHE A 54 2.73 -21.09 -8.86
N PRO A 55 2.66 -22.19 -8.14
CA PRO A 55 1.48 -22.51 -7.36
C PRO A 55 1.18 -21.29 -6.50
N ASN A 56 -0.06 -20.81 -6.53
CA ASN A 56 -0.53 -19.83 -5.56
C ASN A 56 -0.20 -20.45 -4.19
N GLU A 57 0.90 -20.05 -3.60
CA GLU A 57 1.05 -20.18 -2.17
C GLU A 57 -0.12 -19.34 -1.64
N GLU A 58 -1.18 -20.01 -1.23
CA GLU A 58 -2.20 -19.39 -0.38
C GLU A 58 -1.40 -18.75 0.75
N ILE A 59 -1.26 -17.43 0.70
CA ILE A 59 -0.58 -16.70 1.76
C ILE A 59 -1.42 -16.98 3.00
N HIS A 60 -1.00 -17.97 3.77
CA HIS A 60 -1.69 -18.38 4.98
C HIS A 60 -1.53 -17.23 5.98
N ARG A 61 -2.51 -16.32 5.98
CA ARG A 61 -2.54 -15.19 6.89
C ARG A 61 -3.03 -15.71 8.24
N GLU A 62 -2.17 -15.62 9.24
CA GLU A 62 -2.46 -16.10 10.60
C GLU A 62 -3.56 -15.30 11.30
N PHE A 63 -3.73 -14.03 10.90
CA PHE A 63 -4.63 -13.09 11.55
C PHE A 63 -5.65 -12.53 10.55
N ASP A 64 -6.83 -12.22 11.05
CA ASP A 64 -7.82 -11.50 10.25
C ASP A 64 -7.48 -10.02 10.18
N VAL A 65 -7.01 -9.42 11.28
CA VAL A 65 -6.70 -8.00 11.36
C VAL A 65 -5.49 -7.72 12.25
N PHE A 66 -4.64 -6.79 11.82
CA PHE A 66 -3.65 -6.17 12.69
C PHE A 66 -4.03 -4.73 13.03
N ILE A 67 -3.60 -4.22 14.20
CA ILE A 67 -3.85 -2.85 14.64
C ILE A 67 -2.52 -2.14 14.87
N SER A 68 -2.20 -1.19 13.97
CA SER A 68 -1.04 -0.30 14.11
C SER A 68 -1.42 0.95 14.91
N HIS A 69 -0.63 1.30 15.91
CA HIS A 69 -0.96 2.36 16.84
C HIS A 69 0.29 2.98 17.51
N ALA A 70 0.16 4.15 18.07
CA ALA A 70 1.15 4.67 19.00
C ALA A 70 1.00 4.03 20.37
N SER A 71 2.10 3.85 21.11
CA SER A 71 2.11 3.22 22.43
C SER A 71 1.14 3.89 23.42
N GLU A 72 0.98 5.18 23.26
CA GLU A 72 0.13 6.02 24.11
C GLU A 72 -1.36 5.71 23.94
N ASP A 73 -1.76 5.17 22.79
CA ASP A 73 -3.17 4.87 22.46
C ASP A 73 -3.60 3.46 22.89
N LYS A 74 -2.64 2.66 23.41
CA LYS A 74 -2.83 1.23 23.61
C LYS A 74 -3.98 0.91 24.56
N ASP A 75 -4.02 1.58 25.70
CA ASP A 75 -4.99 1.27 26.73
C ASP A 75 -6.36 1.93 26.49
N ASP A 76 -6.35 3.12 25.89
CA ASP A 76 -7.55 3.93 25.67
C ASP A 76 -8.43 3.39 24.53
N VAL A 77 -7.85 2.99 23.41
CA VAL A 77 -8.61 2.60 22.22
C VAL A 77 -8.23 1.22 21.68
N VAL A 78 -6.94 0.87 21.66
CA VAL A 78 -6.48 -0.33 20.93
C VAL A 78 -6.88 -1.61 21.64
N ARG A 79 -6.66 -1.70 22.95
CA ARG A 79 -7.03 -2.88 23.74
C ARG A 79 -8.54 -3.10 23.80
N PRO A 80 -9.38 -2.09 24.06
CA PRO A 80 -10.83 -2.21 23.94
C PRO A 80 -11.26 -2.68 22.55
N LEU A 81 -10.73 -2.08 21.48
CA LEU A 81 -11.06 -2.46 20.11
C LEU A 81 -10.65 -3.89 19.79
N ALA A 82 -9.43 -4.29 20.19
CA ALA A 82 -8.95 -5.65 19.97
C ALA A 82 -9.82 -6.68 20.70
N ASN A 83 -10.27 -6.38 21.92
CA ASN A 83 -11.17 -7.25 22.67
C ASN A 83 -12.54 -7.35 22.00
N ALA A 84 -13.12 -6.23 21.59
CA ALA A 84 -14.42 -6.24 20.90
C ALA A 84 -14.37 -7.01 19.57
N LEU A 85 -13.26 -6.89 18.80
CA LEU A 85 -13.07 -7.68 17.57
C LEU A 85 -12.88 -9.17 17.85
N LYS A 86 -12.15 -9.54 18.92
CA LYS A 86 -12.00 -10.93 19.36
C LYS A 86 -13.33 -11.55 19.80
N GLU A 87 -14.17 -10.80 20.49
CA GLU A 87 -15.53 -11.23 20.88
C GLU A 87 -16.41 -11.53 19.64
N LYS A 88 -16.13 -10.87 18.52
CA LYS A 88 -16.78 -11.14 17.22
C LYS A 88 -16.16 -12.31 16.45
N GLY A 89 -15.19 -13.01 17.05
CA GLY A 89 -14.56 -14.21 16.52
C GLY A 89 -13.37 -13.95 15.59
N LEU A 90 -12.83 -12.72 15.55
CA LEU A 90 -11.68 -12.38 14.72
C LEU A 90 -10.35 -12.64 15.41
N GLN A 91 -9.36 -13.11 14.64
CA GLN A 91 -7.97 -13.22 15.08
C GLN A 91 -7.29 -11.85 14.97
N VAL A 92 -7.00 -11.23 16.10
CA VAL A 92 -6.47 -9.86 16.16
C VAL A 92 -5.04 -9.83 16.65
N TRP A 93 -4.18 -9.14 15.91
CA TRP A 93 -2.77 -8.94 16.27
C TRP A 93 -2.45 -7.45 16.44
N TYR A 94 -2.00 -7.02 17.60
CA TYR A 94 -1.73 -5.61 17.88
C TYR A 94 -0.46 -5.32 18.70
N ASP A 95 -0.02 -6.20 19.57
CA ASP A 95 1.06 -5.90 20.53
C ASP A 95 2.41 -5.61 19.86
N GLU A 96 2.73 -6.27 18.73
CA GLU A 96 3.98 -6.07 18.01
C GLU A 96 3.94 -4.85 17.05
N TYR A 97 2.78 -4.24 16.89
CA TYR A 97 2.57 -3.09 15.99
C TYR A 97 2.49 -1.75 16.70
N GLU A 98 2.97 -1.74 17.94
CA GLU A 98 3.24 -0.51 18.66
C GLU A 98 4.34 0.28 17.96
N LEU A 99 4.01 1.52 17.58
CA LEU A 99 4.91 2.41 16.86
C LEU A 99 5.72 3.26 17.84
N LYS A 100 7.04 3.24 17.69
CA LYS A 100 7.98 4.04 18.48
C LYS A 100 8.68 5.07 17.61
N ILE A 101 9.24 6.10 18.24
CA ILE A 101 10.07 7.10 17.56
C ILE A 101 11.26 6.39 16.89
N GLY A 102 11.43 6.63 15.58
CA GLY A 102 12.49 6.02 14.75
C GLY A 102 12.10 4.72 14.05
N ASP A 103 10.92 4.17 14.31
CA ASP A 103 10.41 3.05 13.52
C ASP A 103 10.09 3.51 12.09
N SER A 104 10.13 2.60 11.12
CA SER A 104 9.58 2.85 9.80
C SER A 104 8.12 2.41 9.77
N LEU A 105 7.22 3.37 9.62
CA LEU A 105 5.78 3.14 9.51
C LEU A 105 5.48 2.16 8.38
N ARG A 106 6.09 2.38 7.20
CA ARG A 106 5.90 1.54 6.03
C ARG A 106 6.25 0.08 6.31
N ARG A 107 7.43 -0.19 6.91
CA ARG A 107 7.86 -1.56 7.22
C ARG A 107 6.93 -2.25 8.22
N LYS A 108 6.45 -1.51 9.21
CA LYS A 108 5.48 -2.05 10.18
C LYS A 108 4.17 -2.43 9.49
N ILE A 109 3.62 -1.55 8.66
CA ILE A 109 2.40 -1.82 7.91
C ILE A 109 2.59 -2.98 6.93
N ASP A 110 3.69 -3.02 6.18
CA ASP A 110 4.00 -4.11 5.26
C ASP A 110 4.08 -5.46 5.98
N SER A 111 4.74 -5.50 7.13
CA SER A 111 4.82 -6.71 7.97
C SER A 111 3.44 -7.13 8.51
N GLY A 112 2.59 -6.15 8.90
CA GLY A 112 1.22 -6.43 9.33
C GLY A 112 0.37 -7.05 8.24
N LEU A 113 0.37 -6.42 7.08
CA LEU A 113 -0.38 -6.89 5.92
C LEU A 113 0.12 -8.23 5.37
N ALA A 114 1.41 -8.56 5.54
CA ALA A 114 1.92 -9.87 5.15
C ALA A 114 1.31 -11.02 5.97
N LYS A 115 0.93 -10.77 7.23
CA LYS A 115 0.40 -11.79 8.15
C LYS A 115 -1.10 -11.66 8.42
N SER A 116 -1.74 -10.60 7.96
CA SER A 116 -3.15 -10.31 8.22
C SER A 116 -3.90 -9.94 6.94
N LYS A 117 -5.20 -10.24 6.90
CA LYS A 117 -6.06 -9.89 5.76
C LYS A 117 -6.35 -8.39 5.70
N PHE A 118 -6.55 -7.79 6.88
CA PHE A 118 -6.90 -6.38 7.05
C PHE A 118 -5.93 -5.68 7.99
N GLY A 119 -5.81 -4.37 7.82
CA GLY A 119 -5.08 -3.51 8.74
C GLY A 119 -5.98 -2.41 9.30
N VAL A 120 -5.84 -2.13 10.57
CA VAL A 120 -6.39 -0.95 11.23
C VAL A 120 -5.24 -0.05 11.63
N VAL A 121 -5.36 1.25 11.37
CA VAL A 121 -4.39 2.26 11.81
C VAL A 121 -5.09 3.28 12.69
N VAL A 122 -4.63 3.40 13.92
CA VAL A 122 -5.12 4.41 14.87
C VAL A 122 -4.34 5.70 14.65
N LEU A 123 -5.00 6.69 14.08
CA LEU A 123 -4.47 8.04 13.87
C LEU A 123 -4.82 8.91 15.07
N SER A 124 -3.79 9.33 15.79
CA SER A 124 -3.90 10.15 17.00
C SER A 124 -2.83 11.24 17.01
N LYS A 125 -2.92 12.19 17.96
CA LYS A 125 -1.84 13.16 18.18
C LYS A 125 -0.50 12.49 18.49
N PRO A 126 -0.42 11.50 19.41
CA PRO A 126 0.78 10.71 19.60
C PRO A 126 1.29 10.04 18.32
N PHE A 127 0.40 9.42 17.53
CA PHE A 127 0.78 8.83 16.23
C PHE A 127 1.45 9.86 15.33
N LEU A 128 0.83 11.01 15.10
CA LEU A 128 1.37 12.05 14.23
C LEU A 128 2.68 12.64 14.78
N SER A 129 2.86 12.71 16.09
CA SER A 129 4.07 13.24 16.74
C SER A 129 5.31 12.34 16.59
N LYS A 130 5.17 11.11 16.08
CA LYS A 130 6.30 10.18 15.80
C LYS A 130 7.20 10.66 14.67
N GLY A 131 6.83 11.70 13.91
CA GLY A 131 7.67 12.33 12.89
C GLY A 131 7.74 11.56 11.58
N TRP A 132 6.64 10.95 11.15
CA TRP A 132 6.54 10.26 9.87
C TRP A 132 6.78 11.20 8.70
N THR A 133 7.48 10.73 7.67
CA THR A 133 7.64 11.49 6.44
C THR A 133 6.35 11.50 5.62
N ASN A 134 6.15 12.53 4.79
CA ASN A 134 5.00 12.57 3.87
C ASN A 134 4.96 11.32 2.98
N TYR A 135 6.12 10.82 2.56
CA TYR A 135 6.22 9.60 1.78
C TYR A 135 5.66 8.35 2.50
N GLU A 136 5.91 8.23 3.81
CA GLU A 136 5.38 7.12 4.62
C GLU A 136 3.86 7.24 4.79
N LEU A 137 3.36 8.46 5.01
CA LEU A 137 1.93 8.72 5.13
C LEU A 137 1.19 8.51 3.81
N ASP A 138 1.76 8.95 2.69
CA ASP A 138 1.21 8.70 1.35
C ASP A 138 1.19 7.19 1.03
N GLY A 139 2.15 6.45 1.55
CA GLY A 139 2.17 4.99 1.48
C GLY A 139 0.96 4.34 2.15
N LEU A 140 0.46 4.87 3.27
CA LEU A 140 -0.78 4.41 3.91
C LEU A 140 -1.99 4.62 2.99
N VAL A 141 -2.06 5.79 2.35
CA VAL A 141 -3.15 6.14 1.44
C VAL A 141 -3.17 5.21 0.24
N THR A 142 -2.01 4.97 -0.38
CA THR A 142 -1.88 4.11 -1.56
C THR A 142 -2.31 2.68 -1.27
N LYS A 143 -1.91 2.13 -0.12
CA LYS A 143 -2.26 0.75 0.26
C LYS A 143 -3.74 0.55 0.54
N SER A 144 -4.43 1.57 1.04
CA SER A 144 -5.88 1.50 1.24
C SER A 144 -6.69 1.47 -0.07
N VAL A 145 -6.05 1.66 -1.22
CA VAL A 145 -6.69 1.67 -2.56
C VAL A 145 -6.46 0.38 -3.34
N THR A 146 -5.43 -0.41 -2.99
CA THR A 146 -5.19 -1.69 -3.65
C THR A 146 -6.23 -2.73 -3.20
N GLN A 147 -6.95 -3.31 -4.15
CA GLN A 147 -8.08 -4.23 -3.91
C GLN A 147 -7.72 -5.51 -3.13
N GLU A 148 -6.44 -5.78 -2.92
CA GLU A 148 -5.98 -7.01 -2.23
C GLU A 148 -5.82 -6.85 -0.71
N GLN A 149 -5.72 -5.61 -0.22
CA GLN A 149 -5.48 -5.34 1.20
C GLN A 149 -6.20 -4.06 1.63
N VAL A 150 -7.06 -4.17 2.61
CA VAL A 150 -7.85 -3.06 3.13
C VAL A 150 -7.19 -2.50 4.39
N LEU A 151 -6.90 -1.20 4.37
CA LEU A 151 -6.40 -0.48 5.53
C LEU A 151 -7.49 0.49 6.02
N LEU A 152 -7.95 0.28 7.26
CA LEU A 152 -9.05 1.01 7.88
C LEU A 152 -8.51 2.03 8.89
N PRO A 153 -8.63 3.34 8.65
CA PRO A 153 -8.19 4.35 9.60
C PRO A 153 -9.23 4.60 10.69
N ILE A 154 -8.75 4.75 11.93
CA ILE A 154 -9.53 5.20 13.08
C ILE A 154 -8.90 6.50 13.58
N TRP A 155 -9.69 7.54 13.76
CA TRP A 155 -9.27 8.82 14.32
C TRP A 155 -9.56 8.83 15.81
N HIS A 156 -8.52 8.95 16.61
CA HIS A 156 -8.63 8.95 18.07
C HIS A 156 -8.11 10.25 18.65
N ASN A 157 -8.97 10.97 19.37
CA ASN A 157 -8.63 12.25 20.00
C ASN A 157 -7.94 13.27 19.09
N ILE A 158 -8.35 13.28 17.80
CA ILE A 158 -7.84 14.18 16.79
C ILE A 158 -8.98 14.71 15.90
N SER A 159 -8.93 15.98 15.57
CA SER A 159 -9.89 16.61 14.67
C SER A 159 -9.51 16.41 13.19
N LYS A 160 -10.51 16.51 12.31
CA LYS A 160 -10.25 16.46 10.87
C LYS A 160 -9.28 17.56 10.43
N GLN A 161 -9.35 18.76 11.02
CA GLN A 161 -8.45 19.87 10.68
C GLN A 161 -7.01 19.53 11.03
N GLU A 162 -6.76 18.96 12.20
CA GLU A 162 -5.41 18.52 12.60
C GLU A 162 -4.85 17.45 11.68
N VAL A 163 -5.68 16.53 11.17
CA VAL A 163 -5.25 15.54 10.17
C VAL A 163 -4.95 16.21 8.83
N ILE A 164 -5.79 17.17 8.38
CA ILE A 164 -5.55 17.94 7.15
C ILE A 164 -4.24 18.71 7.21
N ASP A 165 -3.98 19.38 8.34
CA ASP A 165 -2.77 20.19 8.54
C ASP A 165 -1.51 19.33 8.51
N TYR A 166 -1.63 18.07 8.90
CA TYR A 166 -0.52 17.12 8.90
C TYR A 166 -0.37 16.39 7.56
N SER A 167 -1.44 15.84 7.02
CA SER A 167 -1.49 15.15 5.72
C SER A 167 -2.88 15.23 5.11
N PRO A 168 -3.10 16.11 4.12
CA PRO A 168 -4.39 16.22 3.43
C PRO A 168 -4.87 14.89 2.82
N SER A 169 -3.94 14.07 2.33
CA SER A 169 -4.26 12.77 1.72
C SER A 169 -4.82 11.75 2.72
N LEU A 170 -4.43 11.81 3.99
CA LEU A 170 -5.02 10.98 5.04
C LEU A 170 -6.42 11.46 5.43
N ALA A 171 -6.67 12.76 5.38
CA ALA A 171 -7.95 13.34 5.74
C ALA A 171 -9.09 13.02 4.76
N ASP A 172 -8.73 12.65 3.52
CA ASP A 172 -9.69 12.22 2.49
C ASP A 172 -10.16 10.77 2.68
N LYS A 173 -9.51 10.01 3.55
CA LYS A 173 -9.93 8.64 3.84
C LYS A 173 -11.12 8.61 4.78
N LEU A 174 -12.09 7.77 4.44
CA LEU A 174 -13.21 7.47 5.33
C LEU A 174 -12.68 6.69 6.54
N GLY A 175 -12.48 7.40 7.64
CA GLY A 175 -12.12 6.85 8.93
C GLY A 175 -13.27 6.98 9.92
N ARG A 176 -13.29 6.13 10.94
CA ARG A 176 -14.20 6.30 12.08
C ARG A 176 -13.53 7.12 13.16
N ASN A 177 -14.31 8.01 13.78
CA ASN A 177 -13.79 8.88 14.84
C ASN A 177 -14.36 8.44 16.19
N THR A 178 -13.48 8.17 17.15
CA THR A 178 -13.86 7.75 18.50
C THR A 178 -14.59 8.84 19.31
N ALA A 179 -14.60 10.09 18.84
CA ALA A 179 -15.43 11.14 19.42
C ALA A 179 -16.91 11.04 19.00
N MET A 180 -17.21 10.30 17.92
CA MET A 180 -18.56 10.18 17.36
C MET A 180 -19.13 8.76 17.49
N HIS A 181 -18.27 7.75 17.58
CA HIS A 181 -18.63 6.35 17.65
C HIS A 181 -17.92 5.69 18.83
N THR A 182 -18.59 4.78 19.47
CA THR A 182 -17.98 3.94 20.51
C THR A 182 -17.02 2.93 19.88
N VAL A 183 -16.12 2.40 20.67
CA VAL A 183 -15.18 1.37 20.20
C VAL A 183 -15.92 0.11 19.74
N GLU A 184 -17.02 -0.25 20.41
CA GLU A 184 -17.88 -1.38 20.08
C GLU A 184 -18.58 -1.20 18.73
N GLU A 185 -19.10 0.00 18.45
CA GLU A 185 -19.70 0.34 17.15
C GLU A 185 -18.68 0.26 16.03
N ILE A 186 -17.47 0.80 16.25
CA ILE A 186 -16.36 0.71 15.30
C ILE A 186 -15.97 -0.76 15.07
N ALA A 187 -15.89 -1.57 16.13
CA ALA A 187 -15.58 -3.00 16.01
C ALA A 187 -16.65 -3.77 15.23
N GLU A 188 -17.94 -3.40 15.38
CA GLU A 188 -19.03 -3.98 14.60
C GLU A 188 -18.82 -3.75 13.11
N GLU A 189 -18.63 -2.49 12.71
CA GLU A 189 -18.45 -2.14 11.30
C GLU A 189 -17.20 -2.79 10.70
N ILE A 190 -16.08 -2.82 11.43
CA ILE A 190 -14.86 -3.49 10.98
C ILE A 190 -15.11 -4.99 10.78
N ALA A 191 -15.80 -5.63 11.73
CA ALA A 191 -16.12 -7.05 11.64
C ALA A 191 -17.04 -7.38 10.46
N GLU A 192 -17.99 -6.50 10.13
CA GLU A 192 -18.83 -6.64 8.94
C GLU A 192 -18.00 -6.57 7.66
N VAL A 193 -17.12 -5.58 7.53
CA VAL A 193 -16.23 -5.44 6.37
C VAL A 193 -15.36 -6.68 6.20
N ILE A 194 -14.79 -7.21 7.28
CA ILE A 194 -13.90 -8.38 7.24
C ILE A 194 -14.68 -9.66 6.85
N LYS A 195 -15.93 -9.82 7.31
CA LYS A 195 -16.73 -11.00 7.03
C LYS A 195 -17.36 -11.01 5.63
N THR A 196 -17.48 -9.83 5.00
CA THR A 196 -18.09 -9.68 3.67
C THR A 196 -17.05 -9.65 2.54
N ALA A 197 -15.76 -9.56 2.85
CA ALA A 197 -14.65 -9.53 1.90
C ALA A 197 -14.06 -10.91 1.63
#